data_5c642a82509ddcc5efb31f0b62d439fe
#
_entry.id   5c642a82509ddcc5efb31f0b62d439fe
#
_cell.length_a   1.000
_cell.length_b   1.000
_cell.length_c   1.000
_cell.angle_alpha   90.00
_cell.angle_beta   90.00
_cell.angle_gamma   90.00
#
_symmetry.space_group_name_H-M   'P 1'
#
loop_
_entity.id
_entity.type
_entity.pdbx_description
1 polymer ?
#
loop_
_entity_poly.entity_id
_entity_poly.type
_entity_poly.pdbx_seq_one_letter_code
_entity_poly.pdbx_strand_id
1 'polypeptide(L)'
;MDLSIIVPVYKVEPYLRRCVKSLMAQTCENYEVLLVDDGSPDSCPKICDELAACTDNIRVIHKANGGLSSARNAGLFAARGDYIGFVDSDDVAAPDMFAIMLTAAKTSDADIVMCDYFRVLRTGRRWLMTTALRPGLYEKADIIKYLYPSLIMGENLDYGPLLSVWHCLYSRKFLNQYHLAFADDIPWSEDNLFSAMAGYHAKRFFYLKSMGLYNYFQNPGTITTSCPPGAWNVYKRMNRYLENYFSFRSDYDFQRQLQLHLLYYACHVIRMERQEACIRNVLKDLHQAHFFDHFRMPDVSLKLKIQLWLMKHQCARTLTFLLGESPCRSY
;
A
#
# COMPACT_ATOMS: atom_id res chain seq x y z
N MET A 1 -19.34 17.83 -5.95
CA MET A 1 -18.12 17.82 -5.11
C MET A 1 -17.04 17.12 -5.89
N ASP A 2 -15.85 17.71 -6.00
CA ASP A 2 -14.81 17.18 -6.86
C ASP A 2 -14.00 16.07 -6.19
N LEU A 3 -13.75 16.18 -4.88
CA LEU A 3 -12.83 15.32 -4.17
C LEU A 3 -13.33 14.94 -2.78
N SER A 4 -13.17 13.67 -2.41
CA SER A 4 -13.20 13.21 -1.02
C SER A 4 -11.83 12.69 -0.63
N ILE A 5 -11.26 13.23 0.45
CA ILE A 5 -9.98 12.79 1.03
C ILE A 5 -10.31 11.94 2.26
N ILE A 6 -9.97 10.67 2.20
CA ILE A 6 -10.24 9.68 3.27
C ILE A 6 -9.02 9.56 4.15
N VAL A 7 -9.19 9.80 5.45
CA VAL A 7 -8.12 9.74 6.46
C VAL A 7 -8.51 8.72 7.53
N PRO A 8 -7.97 7.50 7.50
CA PRO A 8 -8.17 6.53 8.57
C PRO A 8 -7.42 6.98 9.83
N VAL A 9 -8.08 6.90 10.99
CA VAL A 9 -7.55 7.41 12.27
C VAL A 9 -7.58 6.30 13.31
N TYR A 10 -6.40 5.89 13.83
CA TYR A 10 -6.28 4.96 14.95
C TYR A 10 -4.94 5.10 15.65
N LYS A 11 -4.93 5.53 16.93
CA LYS A 11 -3.73 5.70 17.77
C LYS A 11 -2.65 6.62 17.15
N VAL A 12 -3.09 7.76 16.61
CA VAL A 12 -2.23 8.73 15.91
C VAL A 12 -2.31 10.14 16.50
N GLU A 13 -2.73 10.26 17.74
CA GLU A 13 -2.89 11.53 18.47
C GLU A 13 -1.75 12.53 18.23
N PRO A 14 -0.44 12.16 18.28
CA PRO A 14 0.65 13.11 18.08
C PRO A 14 0.74 13.70 16.66
N TYR A 15 0.13 13.06 15.68
CA TYR A 15 0.31 13.38 14.26
C TYR A 15 -0.94 13.96 13.60
N LEU A 16 -2.13 13.59 14.07
CA LEU A 16 -3.42 13.87 13.43
C LEU A 16 -3.62 15.36 13.10
N ARG A 17 -3.33 16.27 14.05
CA ARG A 17 -3.50 17.72 13.81
C ARG A 17 -2.58 18.24 12.70
N ARG A 18 -1.34 17.73 12.60
CA ARG A 18 -0.41 18.10 11.53
C ARG A 18 -0.91 17.61 10.17
N CYS A 19 -1.39 16.37 10.10
CA CYS A 19 -1.98 15.79 8.90
C CYS A 19 -3.16 16.65 8.42
N VAL A 20 -4.16 16.86 9.26
CA VAL A 20 -5.37 17.60 8.91
C VAL A 20 -5.05 19.06 8.54
N LYS A 21 -4.11 19.71 9.23
CA LYS A 21 -3.66 21.06 8.85
C LYS A 21 -3.14 21.10 7.40
N SER A 22 -2.44 20.07 6.93
CA SER A 22 -1.96 20.01 5.55
C SER A 22 -3.10 19.82 4.54
N LEU A 23 -4.18 19.15 4.94
CA LEU A 23 -5.38 18.97 4.12
C LEU A 23 -6.23 20.25 4.05
N MET A 24 -6.28 21.03 5.14
CA MET A 24 -6.95 22.33 5.14
C MET A 24 -6.16 23.40 4.38
N ALA A 25 -4.89 23.18 4.11
CA ALA A 25 -4.05 24.07 3.31
C ALA A 25 -4.07 23.72 1.80
N GLN A 26 -4.91 22.78 1.36
CA GLN A 26 -5.00 22.44 -0.06
C GLN A 26 -5.55 23.61 -0.88
N THR A 27 -4.98 23.79 -2.08
CA THR A 27 -5.36 24.85 -3.00
C THR A 27 -6.53 24.52 -3.92
N CYS A 28 -7.04 23.28 -3.86
CA CYS A 28 -8.30 22.91 -4.52
C CYS A 28 -9.50 23.39 -3.68
N GLU A 29 -10.62 23.72 -4.34
CA GLU A 29 -11.75 24.36 -3.67
C GLU A 29 -12.83 23.35 -3.27
N ASN A 30 -13.40 22.59 -4.09
CA ASN A 30 -14.62 21.81 -3.88
C ASN A 30 -14.33 20.38 -3.34
N TYR A 31 -13.86 20.26 -2.09
CA TYR A 31 -13.47 18.99 -1.47
C TYR A 31 -14.02 18.80 -0.05
N GLU A 32 -14.08 17.55 0.38
CA GLU A 32 -14.31 17.15 1.77
C GLU A 32 -13.15 16.29 2.30
N VAL A 33 -12.95 16.34 3.60
CA VAL A 33 -12.06 15.43 4.35
C VAL A 33 -12.91 14.54 5.24
N LEU A 34 -12.79 13.23 5.06
CA LEU A 34 -13.47 12.22 5.86
C LEU A 34 -12.49 11.66 6.90
N LEU A 35 -12.56 12.11 8.14
CA LEU A 35 -11.83 11.54 9.26
C LEU A 35 -12.57 10.30 9.73
N VAL A 36 -12.02 9.12 9.50
CA VAL A 36 -12.63 7.85 9.89
C VAL A 36 -11.93 7.34 11.14
N ASP A 37 -12.48 7.67 12.30
CA ASP A 37 -12.01 7.14 13.58
C ASP A 37 -12.44 5.69 13.76
N ASP A 38 -11.47 4.79 13.73
CA ASP A 38 -11.63 3.35 13.83
C ASP A 38 -11.63 2.89 15.31
N GLY A 39 -12.38 3.59 16.16
CA GLY A 39 -12.47 3.29 17.58
C GLY A 39 -11.15 3.48 18.32
N SER A 40 -10.49 4.59 18.08
CA SER A 40 -9.21 4.91 18.68
C SER A 40 -9.33 5.07 20.21
N PRO A 41 -8.47 4.40 21.01
CA PRO A 41 -8.56 4.48 22.48
C PRO A 41 -7.83 5.69 23.09
N ASP A 42 -7.15 6.50 22.27
CA ASP A 42 -6.44 7.73 22.65
C ASP A 42 -7.36 8.97 22.47
N SER A 43 -6.78 10.18 22.42
CA SER A 43 -7.55 11.41 22.24
C SER A 43 -8.01 11.66 20.79
N CYS A 44 -7.72 10.77 19.84
CA CYS A 44 -8.09 10.96 18.43
C CYS A 44 -9.58 11.24 18.21
N PRO A 45 -10.55 10.53 18.84
CA PRO A 45 -11.98 10.82 18.63
C PRO A 45 -12.32 12.28 18.94
N LYS A 46 -11.86 12.78 20.09
CA LYS A 46 -12.07 14.17 20.52
C LYS A 46 -11.39 15.16 19.56
N ILE A 47 -10.16 14.85 19.09
CA ILE A 47 -9.45 15.70 18.13
C ILE A 47 -10.20 15.77 16.80
N CYS A 48 -10.77 14.67 16.32
CA CYS A 48 -11.59 14.63 15.11
C CYS A 48 -12.80 15.59 15.23
N ASP A 49 -13.53 15.52 16.35
CA ASP A 49 -14.68 16.38 16.60
C ASP A 49 -14.30 17.86 16.68
N GLU A 50 -13.22 18.19 17.41
CA GLU A 50 -12.68 19.54 17.49
C GLU A 50 -12.30 20.11 16.11
N LEU A 51 -11.68 19.28 15.24
CA LEU A 51 -11.30 19.69 13.90
C LEU A 51 -12.52 19.88 12.99
N ALA A 52 -13.53 19.02 13.09
CA ALA A 52 -14.77 19.16 12.33
C ALA A 52 -15.59 20.38 12.75
N ALA A 53 -15.56 20.75 14.03
CA ALA A 53 -16.22 21.96 14.51
C ALA A 53 -15.62 23.28 13.97
N CYS A 54 -14.39 23.22 13.40
CA CYS A 54 -13.70 24.39 12.87
C CYS A 54 -14.02 24.70 11.39
N THR A 55 -14.59 23.74 10.63
CA THR A 55 -14.83 23.89 9.18
C THR A 55 -15.83 22.86 8.65
N ASP A 56 -16.68 23.31 7.72
CA ASP A 56 -17.66 22.45 7.05
C ASP A 56 -17.02 21.42 6.07
N ASN A 57 -15.75 21.60 5.75
CA ASN A 57 -15.04 20.69 4.84
C ASN A 57 -14.66 19.35 5.52
N ILE A 58 -14.75 19.25 6.85
CA ILE A 58 -14.41 18.03 7.59
C ILE A 58 -15.69 17.33 8.05
N ARG A 59 -15.76 16.03 7.78
CA ARG A 59 -16.77 15.13 8.32
C ARG A 59 -16.10 14.01 9.10
N VAL A 60 -16.65 13.65 10.24
CA VAL A 60 -16.14 12.57 11.09
C VAL A 60 -17.06 11.36 10.99
N ILE A 61 -16.45 10.19 10.96
CA ILE A 61 -17.14 8.90 11.06
C ILE A 61 -16.49 8.14 12.22
N HIS A 62 -17.21 8.01 13.33
CA HIS A 62 -16.79 7.14 14.43
C HIS A 62 -17.35 5.74 14.22
N LYS A 63 -16.49 4.73 14.32
CA LYS A 63 -16.91 3.33 14.19
C LYS A 63 -16.19 2.44 15.20
N ALA A 64 -16.73 1.27 15.47
CA ALA A 64 -16.02 0.24 16.22
C ALA A 64 -14.75 -0.18 15.45
N ASN A 65 -13.65 -0.47 16.16
CA ASN A 65 -12.41 -0.87 15.55
C ASN A 65 -12.61 -2.11 14.66
N GLY A 66 -12.20 -1.98 13.40
CA GLY A 66 -12.27 -3.02 12.38
C GLY A 66 -10.98 -3.08 11.53
N GLY A 67 -9.98 -2.25 11.86
CA GLY A 67 -8.71 -2.17 11.15
C GLY A 67 -8.71 -1.20 9.97
N LEU A 68 -7.52 -1.01 9.41
CA LEU A 68 -7.23 0.01 8.39
C LEU A 68 -8.10 -0.16 7.12
N SER A 69 -8.26 -1.40 6.63
CA SER A 69 -9.14 -1.73 5.50
C SER A 69 -10.58 -1.28 5.75
N SER A 70 -11.12 -1.63 6.92
CA SER A 70 -12.48 -1.29 7.32
C SER A 70 -12.69 0.22 7.46
N ALA A 71 -11.70 0.94 7.97
CA ALA A 71 -11.75 2.40 8.05
C ALA A 71 -11.75 3.05 6.66
N ARG A 72 -10.87 2.62 5.75
CA ARG A 72 -10.85 3.11 4.37
C ARG A 72 -12.15 2.78 3.62
N ASN A 73 -12.71 1.58 3.81
CA ASN A 73 -13.99 1.18 3.22
C ASN A 73 -15.16 2.03 3.74
N ALA A 74 -15.21 2.34 5.03
CA ALA A 74 -16.22 3.24 5.60
C ALA A 74 -16.12 4.64 4.97
N GLY A 75 -14.91 5.15 4.77
CA GLY A 75 -14.66 6.40 4.05
C GLY A 75 -15.12 6.33 2.60
N LEU A 76 -14.80 5.26 1.86
CA LEU A 76 -15.24 5.04 0.48
C LEU A 76 -16.77 5.05 0.36
N PHE A 77 -17.45 4.37 1.26
CA PHE A 77 -18.92 4.33 1.28
C PHE A 77 -19.54 5.70 1.52
N ALA A 78 -18.94 6.52 2.38
CA ALA A 78 -19.44 7.85 2.75
C ALA A 78 -19.01 8.97 1.79
N ALA A 79 -18.06 8.71 0.89
CA ALA A 79 -17.47 9.68 -0.02
C ALA A 79 -18.48 10.22 -1.04
N ARG A 80 -18.46 11.55 -1.26
CA ARG A 80 -19.34 12.27 -2.19
C ARG A 80 -18.61 12.81 -3.42
N GLY A 81 -17.29 12.95 -3.33
CA GLY A 81 -16.45 13.49 -4.41
C GLY A 81 -16.43 12.59 -5.64
N ASP A 82 -16.23 13.19 -6.81
CA ASP A 82 -16.06 12.47 -8.07
C ASP A 82 -14.71 11.74 -8.12
N TYR A 83 -13.75 12.23 -7.35
CA TYR A 83 -12.44 11.61 -7.13
C TYR A 83 -12.21 11.29 -5.67
N ILE A 84 -11.41 10.24 -5.41
CA ILE A 84 -11.07 9.76 -4.08
C ILE A 84 -9.55 9.82 -3.89
N GLY A 85 -9.12 10.48 -2.82
CA GLY A 85 -7.75 10.44 -2.31
C GLY A 85 -7.72 9.78 -0.94
N PHE A 86 -6.62 9.09 -0.64
CA PHE A 86 -6.33 8.55 0.70
C PHE A 86 -5.13 9.29 1.28
N VAL A 87 -5.16 9.57 2.58
CA VAL A 87 -4.02 10.14 3.30
C VAL A 87 -3.89 9.44 4.63
N ASP A 88 -2.72 8.89 4.91
CA ASP A 88 -2.46 8.28 6.22
C ASP A 88 -2.32 9.37 7.28
N SER A 89 -2.95 9.17 8.43
CA SER A 89 -3.14 10.22 9.45
C SER A 89 -1.88 10.67 10.19
N ASP A 90 -0.74 10.04 9.92
CA ASP A 90 0.58 10.41 10.42
C ASP A 90 1.48 11.10 9.38
N ASP A 91 0.97 11.31 8.16
CA ASP A 91 1.67 11.91 7.02
C ASP A 91 1.20 13.35 6.69
N VAL A 92 1.76 13.93 5.62
CA VAL A 92 1.51 15.32 5.20
C VAL A 92 1.43 15.42 3.68
N ALA A 93 0.32 15.97 3.16
CA ALA A 93 0.18 16.32 1.75
C ALA A 93 0.82 17.69 1.45
N ALA A 94 1.42 17.87 0.26
CA ALA A 94 1.83 19.18 -0.21
C ALA A 94 0.59 20.07 -0.47
N PRO A 95 0.66 21.40 -0.31
CA PRO A 95 -0.51 22.27 -0.44
C PRO A 95 -1.22 22.21 -1.79
N ASP A 96 -0.51 21.89 -2.85
CA ASP A 96 -0.99 21.81 -4.22
C ASP A 96 -1.23 20.38 -4.73
N MET A 97 -1.05 19.37 -3.87
CA MET A 97 -1.14 17.96 -4.25
C MET A 97 -2.44 17.65 -4.99
N PHE A 98 -3.57 17.89 -4.34
CA PHE A 98 -4.85 17.49 -4.92
C PHE A 98 -5.30 18.41 -6.06
N ALA A 99 -4.93 19.69 -6.08
CA ALA A 99 -5.19 20.57 -7.22
C ALA A 99 -4.50 20.08 -8.49
N ILE A 100 -3.21 19.70 -8.39
CA ILE A 100 -2.43 19.16 -9.51
C ILE A 100 -2.99 17.81 -9.96
N MET A 101 -3.28 16.90 -9.02
CA MET A 101 -3.79 15.56 -9.34
C MET A 101 -5.19 15.63 -9.96
N LEU A 102 -6.09 16.51 -9.47
CA LEU A 102 -7.41 16.73 -10.07
C LEU A 102 -7.31 17.29 -11.48
N THR A 103 -6.40 18.25 -11.71
CA THR A 103 -6.17 18.81 -13.05
C THR A 103 -5.73 17.71 -14.01
N ALA A 104 -4.75 16.89 -13.62
CA ALA A 104 -4.30 15.77 -14.43
C ALA A 104 -5.42 14.75 -14.69
N ALA A 105 -6.21 14.41 -13.65
CA ALA A 105 -7.33 13.46 -13.78
C ALA A 105 -8.40 13.96 -14.74
N LYS A 106 -8.84 15.22 -14.58
CA LYS A 106 -9.90 15.81 -15.41
C LYS A 106 -9.47 16.02 -16.86
N THR A 107 -8.23 16.46 -17.11
CA THR A 107 -7.73 16.73 -18.47
C THR A 107 -7.42 15.46 -19.25
N SER A 108 -7.04 14.39 -18.57
CA SER A 108 -6.71 13.10 -19.20
C SER A 108 -7.82 12.06 -19.09
N ASP A 109 -8.93 12.35 -18.38
CA ASP A 109 -9.98 11.38 -18.04
C ASP A 109 -9.39 10.09 -17.44
N ALA A 110 -8.41 10.25 -16.54
CA ALA A 110 -7.69 9.13 -15.96
C ALA A 110 -8.51 8.44 -14.85
N ASP A 111 -8.47 7.11 -14.85
CA ASP A 111 -9.02 6.28 -13.77
C ASP A 111 -8.19 6.42 -12.49
N ILE A 112 -6.86 6.54 -12.66
CA ILE A 112 -5.89 6.66 -11.58
C ILE A 112 -4.85 7.72 -11.97
N VAL A 113 -4.55 8.65 -11.06
CA VAL A 113 -3.39 9.55 -11.12
C VAL A 113 -2.46 9.22 -9.98
N MET A 114 -1.17 9.07 -10.25
CA MET A 114 -0.14 8.80 -9.24
C MET A 114 0.91 9.91 -9.26
N CYS A 115 1.36 10.36 -8.09
CA CYS A 115 2.50 11.27 -7.96
C CYS A 115 3.68 10.57 -7.26
N ASP A 116 4.85 11.18 -7.32
CA ASP A 116 5.99 10.81 -6.47
C ASP A 116 5.81 11.35 -5.05
N TYR A 117 6.64 10.86 -4.13
CA TYR A 117 6.57 11.24 -2.74
C TYR A 117 7.96 11.41 -2.12
N PHE A 118 8.03 12.19 -1.05
CA PHE A 118 9.22 12.25 -0.20
C PHE A 118 9.11 11.27 0.95
N ARG A 119 10.11 10.42 1.10
CA ARG A 119 10.34 9.67 2.34
C ARG A 119 11.07 10.56 3.31
N VAL A 120 10.46 10.84 4.46
CA VAL A 120 10.95 11.79 5.47
C VAL A 120 11.38 11.02 6.71
N LEU A 121 12.65 11.17 7.09
CA LEU A 121 13.16 10.62 8.35
C LEU A 121 12.87 11.54 9.54
N ARG A 122 12.96 10.99 10.74
CA ARG A 122 12.88 11.74 12.00
C ARG A 122 13.92 12.87 12.12
N THR A 123 15.04 12.76 11.42
CA THR A 123 16.09 13.81 11.36
C THR A 123 15.72 15.00 10.47
N GLY A 124 14.56 14.95 9.79
CA GLY A 124 14.14 15.92 8.77
C GLY A 124 14.78 15.71 7.39
N ARG A 125 15.73 14.78 7.24
CA ARG A 125 16.25 14.41 5.90
C ARG A 125 15.15 13.74 5.11
N ARG A 126 15.08 14.07 3.82
CA ARG A 126 14.08 13.51 2.90
C ARG A 126 14.71 13.17 1.56
N TRP A 127 14.14 12.17 0.90
CA TRP A 127 14.49 11.79 -0.46
C TRP A 127 13.24 11.66 -1.31
N LEU A 128 13.34 12.05 -2.56
CA LEU A 128 12.30 11.80 -3.55
C LEU A 128 12.29 10.32 -3.93
N MET A 129 11.14 9.69 -3.75
CA MET A 129 10.87 8.33 -4.21
C MET A 129 10.15 8.41 -5.55
N THR A 130 10.74 7.82 -6.57
CA THR A 130 10.25 7.84 -7.96
C THR A 130 10.35 6.47 -8.60
N THR A 131 9.67 6.28 -9.72
CA THR A 131 9.67 5.02 -10.46
C THR A 131 10.37 5.14 -11.81
N ALA A 132 10.68 4.01 -12.45
CA ALA A 132 11.26 3.98 -13.80
C ALA A 132 10.25 4.35 -14.91
N LEU A 133 8.96 4.45 -14.60
CA LEU A 133 7.94 4.82 -15.57
C LEU A 133 8.21 6.21 -16.19
N ARG A 134 7.80 6.41 -17.44
CA ARG A 134 7.78 7.76 -18.06
C ARG A 134 6.68 8.62 -17.45
N PRO A 135 6.80 9.96 -17.43
CA PRO A 135 5.71 10.82 -17.02
C PRO A 135 4.58 10.81 -18.06
N GLY A 136 3.37 11.19 -17.61
CA GLY A 136 2.21 11.41 -18.46
C GLY A 136 1.24 10.25 -18.52
N LEU A 137 0.38 10.27 -19.53
CA LEU A 137 -0.72 9.33 -19.70
C LEU A 137 -0.25 7.98 -20.23
N TYR A 138 -0.84 6.93 -19.67
CA TYR A 138 -0.78 5.53 -20.08
C TYR A 138 -2.19 5.08 -20.45
N GLU A 139 -2.42 4.75 -21.71
CA GLU A 139 -3.62 4.06 -22.16
C GLU A 139 -3.53 2.56 -21.85
N LYS A 140 -4.61 1.81 -22.02
CA LYS A 140 -4.65 0.37 -21.67
C LYS A 140 -3.50 -0.45 -22.25
N ALA A 141 -3.11 -0.19 -23.50
CA ALA A 141 -1.98 -0.87 -24.13
C ALA A 141 -0.64 -0.56 -23.42
N ASP A 142 -0.44 0.68 -22.99
CA ASP A 142 0.73 1.07 -22.20
C ASP A 142 0.70 0.45 -20.79
N ILE A 143 -0.46 0.39 -20.16
CA ILE A 143 -0.64 -0.25 -18.84
C ILE A 143 -0.26 -1.72 -18.93
N ILE A 144 -0.74 -2.45 -19.94
CA ILE A 144 -0.39 -3.85 -20.17
C ILE A 144 1.12 -4.00 -20.40
N LYS A 145 1.71 -3.09 -21.16
CA LYS A 145 3.13 -3.17 -21.52
C LYS A 145 4.07 -2.79 -20.37
N TYR A 146 3.74 -1.80 -19.55
CA TYR A 146 4.67 -1.19 -18.61
C TYR A 146 4.32 -1.38 -17.13
N LEU A 147 3.02 -1.57 -16.79
CA LEU A 147 2.60 -1.81 -15.40
C LEU A 147 2.40 -3.29 -15.11
N TYR A 148 1.75 -4.04 -16.01
CA TYR A 148 1.44 -5.45 -15.80
C TYR A 148 2.68 -6.32 -15.53
N PRO A 149 3.88 -6.09 -16.13
CA PRO A 149 5.05 -6.92 -15.82
C PRO A 149 5.48 -6.95 -14.35
N SER A 150 5.06 -5.97 -13.56
CA SER A 150 5.33 -5.90 -12.11
C SER A 150 4.12 -5.42 -11.30
N LEU A 151 2.92 -5.69 -11.79
CA LEU A 151 1.68 -5.18 -11.16
C LEU A 151 1.50 -5.71 -9.73
N ILE A 152 1.88 -6.97 -9.50
CA ILE A 152 1.83 -7.64 -8.19
C ILE A 152 3.24 -7.68 -7.59
N MET A 153 4.23 -8.16 -8.37
CA MET A 153 5.62 -8.30 -7.93
C MET A 153 6.56 -8.40 -9.12
N GLY A 154 7.67 -7.68 -9.09
CA GLY A 154 8.71 -7.74 -10.11
C GLY A 154 9.67 -8.92 -9.96
N GLU A 155 10.39 -9.27 -11.04
CA GLU A 155 11.42 -10.35 -11.04
C GLU A 155 12.59 -10.08 -10.08
N ASN A 156 12.80 -8.85 -9.67
CA ASN A 156 13.79 -8.44 -8.66
C ASN A 156 13.30 -8.62 -7.21
N LEU A 157 12.12 -9.22 -7.00
CA LEU A 157 11.43 -9.30 -5.70
C LEU A 157 11.21 -7.91 -5.08
N ASP A 158 10.84 -6.96 -5.90
CA ASP A 158 10.42 -5.64 -5.47
C ASP A 158 9.02 -5.34 -6.01
N TYR A 159 8.32 -4.46 -5.31
CA TYR A 159 6.98 -4.06 -5.73
C TYR A 159 7.03 -3.25 -7.03
N GLY A 160 5.94 -3.35 -7.78
CA GLY A 160 5.71 -2.48 -8.92
C GLY A 160 5.47 -1.02 -8.50
N PRO A 161 5.35 -0.13 -9.49
CA PRO A 161 5.23 1.31 -9.23
C PRO A 161 3.92 1.70 -8.55
N LEU A 162 2.84 0.94 -8.75
CA LEU A 162 1.53 1.20 -8.16
C LEU A 162 1.35 0.30 -6.93
N LEU A 163 1.80 0.76 -5.79
CA LEU A 163 1.78 0.01 -4.54
C LEU A 163 0.86 0.63 -3.50
N SER A 164 1.13 1.86 -3.11
CA SER A 164 0.45 2.52 -2.01
C SER A 164 -0.67 3.44 -2.50
N VAL A 165 -1.76 3.51 -1.76
CA VAL A 165 -2.95 4.28 -2.16
C VAL A 165 -2.83 5.78 -1.87
N TRP A 166 -2.00 6.18 -0.88
CA TRP A 166 -1.93 7.55 -0.38
C TRP A 166 -1.23 8.55 -1.31
N HIS A 167 -0.50 8.10 -2.34
CA HIS A 167 0.05 8.98 -3.40
C HIS A 167 -0.72 8.87 -4.72
N CYS A 168 -1.92 8.30 -4.66
CA CYS A 168 -2.81 8.11 -5.79
C CYS A 168 -4.13 8.86 -5.61
N LEU A 169 -4.72 9.27 -6.73
CA LEU A 169 -6.06 9.79 -6.85
C LEU A 169 -6.84 8.85 -7.76
N TYR A 170 -8.05 8.47 -7.36
CA TYR A 170 -8.88 7.51 -8.07
C TYR A 170 -10.20 8.15 -8.52
N SER A 171 -10.65 7.87 -9.74
CA SER A 171 -12.01 8.18 -10.14
C SER A 171 -13.02 7.35 -9.33
N ARG A 172 -13.98 7.98 -8.64
CA ARG A 172 -15.01 7.26 -7.87
C ARG A 172 -15.89 6.41 -8.78
N LYS A 173 -16.19 6.90 -10.00
CA LYS A 173 -16.91 6.12 -11.02
C LYS A 173 -16.17 4.82 -11.36
N PHE A 174 -14.86 4.90 -11.53
CA PHE A 174 -14.00 3.74 -11.79
C PHE A 174 -14.04 2.75 -10.62
N LEU A 175 -13.84 3.23 -9.38
CA LEU A 175 -13.88 2.37 -8.19
C LEU A 175 -15.24 1.64 -8.06
N ASN A 176 -16.35 2.36 -8.26
CA ASN A 176 -17.69 1.80 -8.20
C ASN A 176 -17.96 0.81 -9.32
N GLN A 177 -17.51 1.09 -10.56
CA GLN A 177 -17.71 0.23 -11.71
C GLN A 177 -17.12 -1.16 -11.52
N TYR A 178 -15.98 -1.25 -10.84
CA TYR A 178 -15.26 -2.51 -10.60
C TYR A 178 -15.39 -3.02 -9.17
N HIS A 179 -16.25 -2.40 -8.35
CA HIS A 179 -16.49 -2.74 -6.94
C HIS A 179 -15.19 -2.85 -6.14
N LEU A 180 -14.26 -1.91 -6.37
CA LEU A 180 -12.96 -1.93 -5.72
C LEU A 180 -13.08 -1.47 -4.26
N ALA A 181 -12.70 -2.36 -3.35
CA ALA A 181 -12.69 -2.14 -1.91
C ALA A 181 -11.49 -2.85 -1.28
N PHE A 182 -11.14 -2.46 -0.06
CA PHE A 182 -10.08 -3.11 0.71
C PHE A 182 -10.61 -4.40 1.34
N ALA A 183 -9.74 -5.40 1.48
CA ALA A 183 -10.09 -6.66 2.15
C ALA A 183 -10.05 -6.48 3.69
N ASP A 184 -11.21 -6.52 4.35
CA ASP A 184 -11.34 -6.24 5.79
C ASP A 184 -10.57 -7.22 6.68
N ASP A 185 -10.34 -8.45 6.22
CA ASP A 185 -9.60 -9.48 6.94
C ASP A 185 -8.08 -9.49 6.68
N ILE A 186 -7.59 -8.48 5.93
CA ILE A 186 -6.16 -8.21 5.73
C ILE A 186 -5.78 -6.97 6.54
N PRO A 187 -5.14 -7.15 7.71
CA PRO A 187 -4.91 -6.07 8.67
C PRO A 187 -3.71 -5.14 8.32
N TRP A 188 -2.87 -5.53 7.36
CA TRP A 188 -1.73 -4.74 6.86
C TRP A 188 -1.34 -5.19 5.46
N SER A 189 -0.67 -4.31 4.69
CA SER A 189 -0.36 -4.50 3.27
C SER A 189 -1.60 -4.67 2.38
N GLU A 190 -2.76 -4.23 2.84
CA GLU A 190 -4.06 -4.26 2.17
C GLU A 190 -4.08 -3.43 0.88
N ASP A 191 -3.29 -2.36 0.86
CA ASP A 191 -3.12 -1.50 -0.30
C ASP A 191 -2.43 -2.23 -1.48
N ASN A 192 -1.62 -3.25 -1.23
CA ASN A 192 -1.06 -4.09 -2.30
C ASN A 192 -2.15 -4.80 -3.10
N LEU A 193 -3.14 -5.38 -2.41
CA LEU A 193 -4.28 -6.01 -3.06
C LEU A 193 -5.10 -4.98 -3.84
N PHE A 194 -5.47 -3.90 -3.17
CA PHE A 194 -6.29 -2.85 -3.75
C PHE A 194 -5.61 -2.25 -5.00
N SER A 195 -4.33 -1.90 -4.90
CA SER A 195 -3.56 -1.30 -5.98
C SER A 195 -3.36 -2.26 -7.16
N ALA A 196 -3.13 -3.55 -6.92
CA ALA A 196 -3.04 -4.56 -7.97
C ALA A 196 -4.36 -4.69 -8.73
N MET A 197 -5.49 -4.77 -8.01
CA MET A 197 -6.83 -4.84 -8.62
C MET A 197 -7.16 -3.54 -9.38
N ALA A 198 -6.89 -2.38 -8.80
CA ALA A 198 -7.11 -1.09 -9.43
C ALA A 198 -6.26 -0.93 -10.70
N GLY A 199 -4.97 -1.23 -10.63
CA GLY A 199 -4.06 -1.17 -11.78
C GLY A 199 -4.44 -2.13 -12.90
N TYR A 200 -4.98 -3.32 -12.55
CA TYR A 200 -5.50 -4.26 -13.55
C TYR A 200 -6.69 -3.70 -14.32
N HIS A 201 -7.66 -3.09 -13.63
CA HIS A 201 -8.87 -2.56 -14.26
C HIS A 201 -8.70 -1.21 -14.93
N ALA A 202 -7.70 -0.43 -14.54
CA ALA A 202 -7.46 0.89 -15.11
C ALA A 202 -7.34 0.82 -16.63
N LYS A 203 -8.03 1.73 -17.32
CA LYS A 203 -7.93 1.95 -18.77
C LYS A 203 -7.00 3.12 -19.06
N ARG A 204 -6.94 4.10 -18.14
CA ARG A 204 -6.15 5.32 -18.24
C ARG A 204 -5.47 5.59 -16.91
N PHE A 205 -4.14 5.59 -16.90
CA PHE A 205 -3.31 5.86 -15.75
C PHE A 205 -2.40 7.04 -16.06
N PHE A 206 -2.37 8.05 -15.18
CA PHE A 206 -1.53 9.23 -15.36
C PHE A 206 -0.45 9.30 -14.26
N TYR A 207 0.82 9.47 -14.67
CA TYR A 207 1.93 9.56 -13.74
C TYR A 207 2.57 10.95 -13.71
N LEU A 208 2.52 11.59 -12.54
CA LEU A 208 3.15 12.87 -12.22
C LEU A 208 4.58 12.64 -11.70
N LYS A 209 5.49 12.28 -12.62
CA LYS A 209 6.89 11.98 -12.30
C LYS A 209 7.64 13.19 -11.79
N SER A 210 8.53 13.00 -10.81
CA SER A 210 9.36 14.00 -10.15
C SER A 210 8.57 15.05 -9.35
N MET A 211 7.28 14.86 -9.20
CA MET A 211 6.41 15.69 -8.37
C MET A 211 6.19 15.01 -7.02
N GLY A 212 7.06 15.31 -6.05
CA GLY A 212 6.97 14.80 -4.68
C GLY A 212 5.88 15.53 -3.90
N LEU A 213 4.63 15.16 -4.11
CA LEU A 213 3.47 15.87 -3.55
C LEU A 213 2.99 15.29 -2.21
N TYR A 214 3.54 14.19 -1.77
CA TYR A 214 3.23 13.55 -0.49
C TYR A 214 4.50 13.40 0.34
N ASN A 215 4.40 13.59 1.66
CA ASN A 215 5.50 13.40 2.60
C ASN A 215 5.18 12.23 3.52
N TYR A 216 5.80 11.08 3.24
CA TYR A 216 5.71 9.86 4.03
C TYR A 216 6.69 9.90 5.20
N PHE A 217 6.20 9.95 6.43
CA PHE A 217 7.00 10.03 7.64
C PHE A 217 7.29 8.65 8.24
N GLN A 218 8.56 8.37 8.54
CA GLN A 218 8.93 7.18 9.30
C GLN A 218 8.71 7.43 10.80
N ASN A 219 7.53 7.13 11.29
CA ASN A 219 7.17 7.24 12.69
C ASN A 219 7.44 5.94 13.45
N PRO A 220 7.85 5.99 14.76
CA PRO A 220 8.00 4.79 15.57
C PRO A 220 6.64 4.13 15.84
N GLY A 221 6.63 2.80 15.90
CA GLY A 221 5.42 2.05 16.25
C GLY A 221 4.40 1.88 15.12
N THR A 222 4.78 2.28 13.88
CA THR A 222 3.93 2.04 12.71
C THR A 222 3.95 0.57 12.27
N ILE A 223 2.90 0.14 11.58
CA ILE A 223 2.71 -1.24 11.08
C ILE A 223 3.92 -1.72 10.26
N THR A 224 4.57 -0.82 9.52
CA THR A 224 5.69 -1.15 8.62
C THR A 224 7.00 -1.48 9.34
N THR A 225 7.10 -1.22 10.64
CA THR A 225 8.34 -1.42 11.42
C THR A 225 8.36 -2.71 12.26
N SER A 226 7.29 -3.50 12.23
CA SER A 226 7.15 -4.73 13.00
C SER A 226 6.64 -5.88 12.15
N CYS A 227 6.95 -7.13 12.57
CA CYS A 227 6.33 -8.33 12.02
C CYS A 227 5.39 -8.89 13.10
N PRO A 228 4.08 -8.66 13.02
CA PRO A 228 3.15 -9.14 14.03
C PRO A 228 3.10 -10.66 14.10
N PRO A 229 2.83 -11.25 15.28
CA PRO A 229 2.65 -12.69 15.40
C PRO A 229 1.60 -13.21 14.40
N GLY A 230 1.92 -14.31 13.72
CA GLY A 230 1.02 -14.88 12.70
C GLY A 230 1.05 -14.21 11.34
N ALA A 231 1.98 -13.28 11.09
CA ALA A 231 2.11 -12.56 9.81
C ALA A 231 2.18 -13.51 8.61
N TRP A 232 2.85 -14.64 8.72
CA TRP A 232 2.89 -15.65 7.65
C TRP A 232 1.49 -16.09 7.19
N ASN A 233 0.57 -16.31 8.13
CA ASN A 233 -0.81 -16.72 7.78
C ASN A 233 -1.57 -15.58 7.07
N VAL A 234 -1.34 -14.33 7.45
CA VAL A 234 -1.93 -13.16 6.78
C VAL A 234 -1.41 -13.07 5.35
N TYR A 235 -0.10 -13.19 5.14
CA TYR A 235 0.50 -13.12 3.80
C TYR A 235 0.07 -14.29 2.90
N LYS A 236 -0.07 -15.51 3.43
CA LYS A 236 -0.67 -16.63 2.68
C LYS A 236 -2.13 -16.35 2.29
N ARG A 237 -2.89 -15.71 3.17
CA ARG A 237 -4.27 -15.32 2.87
C ARG A 237 -4.30 -14.23 1.79
N MET A 238 -3.47 -13.21 1.91
CA MET A 238 -3.33 -12.16 0.89
C MET A 238 -2.95 -12.74 -0.48
N ASN A 239 -2.00 -13.67 -0.52
CA ASN A 239 -1.62 -14.34 -1.77
C ASN A 239 -2.79 -15.12 -2.38
N ARG A 240 -3.60 -15.81 -1.56
CA ARG A 240 -4.82 -16.50 -2.02
C ARG A 240 -5.87 -15.54 -2.60
N TYR A 241 -6.03 -14.34 -2.04
CA TYR A 241 -6.88 -13.31 -2.64
C TYR A 241 -6.40 -12.95 -4.05
N LEU A 242 -5.10 -12.70 -4.21
CA LEU A 242 -4.52 -12.41 -5.51
C LEU A 242 -4.64 -13.60 -6.48
N GLU A 243 -4.38 -14.82 -6.03
CA GLU A 243 -4.56 -16.05 -6.82
C GLU A 243 -6.00 -16.18 -7.31
N ASN A 244 -6.99 -16.08 -6.41
CA ASN A 244 -8.41 -16.16 -6.76
C ASN A 244 -8.82 -15.06 -7.74
N TYR A 245 -8.21 -13.88 -7.65
CA TYR A 245 -8.54 -12.76 -8.50
C TYR A 245 -7.89 -12.83 -9.88
N PHE A 246 -6.63 -13.24 -9.95
CA PHE A 246 -5.82 -13.17 -11.16
C PHE A 246 -5.70 -14.49 -11.94
N SER A 247 -5.93 -15.67 -11.32
CA SER A 247 -5.78 -16.97 -11.99
C SER A 247 -6.75 -17.21 -13.14
N PHE A 248 -7.87 -16.52 -13.15
CA PHE A 248 -8.88 -16.63 -14.22
C PHE A 248 -8.76 -15.54 -15.31
N ARG A 249 -7.73 -14.70 -15.22
CA ARG A 249 -7.51 -13.63 -16.20
C ARG A 249 -6.72 -14.18 -17.39
N SER A 250 -7.31 -14.10 -18.58
CA SER A 250 -6.71 -14.65 -19.81
C SER A 250 -5.93 -13.61 -20.63
N ASP A 251 -6.04 -12.34 -20.28
CA ASP A 251 -5.39 -11.23 -21.00
C ASP A 251 -3.94 -11.01 -20.63
N TYR A 252 -3.49 -11.59 -19.49
CA TYR A 252 -2.10 -11.57 -19.06
C TYR A 252 -1.82 -12.72 -18.06
N ASP A 253 -0.63 -13.34 -18.15
CA ASP A 253 -0.20 -14.38 -17.21
C ASP A 253 0.44 -13.77 -15.95
N PHE A 254 -0.28 -13.81 -14.84
CA PHE A 254 0.18 -13.33 -13.53
C PHE A 254 0.80 -14.43 -12.65
N GLN A 255 0.83 -15.70 -13.09
CA GLN A 255 1.26 -16.84 -12.25
C GLN A 255 2.67 -16.62 -11.64
N ARG A 256 3.59 -16.14 -12.47
CA ARG A 256 4.95 -15.84 -12.02
C ARG A 256 4.99 -14.77 -10.94
N GLN A 257 4.20 -13.71 -11.05
CA GLN A 257 4.15 -12.63 -10.08
C GLN A 257 3.52 -13.09 -8.77
N LEU A 258 2.49 -13.93 -8.80
CA LEU A 258 1.88 -14.56 -7.62
C LEU A 258 2.89 -15.42 -6.86
N GLN A 259 3.71 -16.20 -7.58
CA GLN A 259 4.80 -16.97 -7.00
C GLN A 259 5.84 -16.04 -6.34
N LEU A 260 6.27 -14.98 -7.02
CA LEU A 260 7.24 -14.02 -6.49
C LEU A 260 6.70 -13.25 -5.28
N HIS A 261 5.42 -12.90 -5.27
CA HIS A 261 4.75 -12.25 -4.15
C HIS A 261 4.76 -13.12 -2.88
N LEU A 262 4.39 -14.39 -2.99
CA LEU A 262 4.46 -15.32 -1.86
C LEU A 262 5.91 -15.48 -1.36
N LEU A 263 6.86 -15.57 -2.29
CA LEU A 263 8.28 -15.67 -1.99
C LEU A 263 8.82 -14.43 -1.25
N TYR A 264 8.43 -13.24 -1.71
CA TYR A 264 8.80 -11.98 -1.05
C TYR A 264 8.41 -11.99 0.42
N TYR A 265 7.16 -12.34 0.72
CA TYR A 265 6.67 -12.37 2.08
C TYR A 265 7.24 -13.52 2.92
N ALA A 266 7.53 -14.67 2.31
CA ALA A 266 8.28 -15.73 2.99
C ALA A 266 9.67 -15.24 3.41
N CYS A 267 10.39 -14.57 2.50
CA CYS A 267 11.68 -13.96 2.81
C CYS A 267 11.58 -12.85 3.85
N HIS A 268 10.50 -12.07 3.82
CA HIS A 268 10.24 -11.00 4.80
C HIS A 268 10.05 -11.58 6.20
N VAL A 269 9.16 -12.55 6.37
CA VAL A 269 8.90 -13.21 7.66
C VAL A 269 10.16 -13.89 8.20
N ILE A 270 10.89 -14.62 7.38
CA ILE A 270 12.15 -15.29 7.77
C ILE A 270 13.18 -14.28 8.26
N ARG A 271 13.29 -13.09 7.61
CA ARG A 271 14.22 -12.03 8.01
C ARG A 271 13.83 -11.32 9.30
N MET A 272 12.53 -11.18 9.55
CA MET A 272 12.02 -10.47 10.72
C MET A 272 11.98 -11.34 11.97
N GLU A 273 11.43 -12.56 11.86
CA GLU A 273 11.23 -13.47 12.98
C GLU A 273 12.52 -14.13 13.46
N ARG A 274 13.38 -14.58 12.54
CA ARG A 274 14.70 -15.23 12.77
C ARG A 274 14.68 -16.44 13.70
N GLN A 275 13.55 -16.84 14.22
CA GLN A 275 13.40 -18.03 15.06
C GLN A 275 13.35 -19.26 14.18
N GLU A 276 14.18 -20.27 14.50
CA GLU A 276 14.27 -21.52 13.71
C GLU A 276 12.92 -22.20 13.56
N ALA A 277 12.10 -22.19 14.59
CA ALA A 277 10.75 -22.77 14.55
C ALA A 277 9.84 -22.07 13.51
N CYS A 278 9.87 -20.74 13.46
CA CYS A 278 9.12 -19.96 12.48
C CYS A 278 9.64 -20.24 11.06
N ILE A 279 10.96 -20.23 10.87
CA ILE A 279 11.58 -20.53 9.58
C ILE A 279 11.18 -21.92 9.11
N ARG A 280 11.25 -22.95 9.96
CA ARG A 280 10.80 -24.30 9.63
C ARG A 280 9.35 -24.36 9.20
N ASN A 281 8.46 -23.62 9.87
CA ASN A 281 7.05 -23.57 9.52
C ASN A 281 6.83 -22.97 8.12
N VAL A 282 7.48 -21.84 7.83
CA VAL A 282 7.41 -21.20 6.49
C VAL A 282 7.92 -22.17 5.41
N LEU A 283 9.08 -22.79 5.63
CA LEU A 283 9.65 -23.74 4.67
C LEU A 283 8.76 -24.97 4.47
N LYS A 284 8.20 -25.52 5.54
CA LYS A 284 7.26 -26.64 5.48
C LYS A 284 6.06 -26.29 4.60
N ASP A 285 5.43 -25.16 4.84
CA ASP A 285 4.26 -24.72 4.08
C ASP A 285 4.58 -24.57 2.58
N LEU A 286 5.72 -23.93 2.24
CA LEU A 286 6.15 -23.77 0.85
C LEU A 286 6.41 -25.13 0.16
N HIS A 287 7.03 -26.09 0.86
CA HIS A 287 7.27 -27.42 0.30
C HIS A 287 5.99 -28.24 0.16
N GLN A 288 5.10 -28.19 1.14
CA GLN A 288 3.79 -28.84 1.04
C GLN A 288 2.92 -28.29 -0.09
N ALA A 289 3.10 -27.02 -0.42
CA ALA A 289 2.43 -26.37 -1.57
C ALA A 289 3.17 -26.62 -2.91
N HIS A 290 4.17 -27.49 -2.94
CA HIS A 290 4.98 -27.76 -4.16
C HIS A 290 5.59 -26.50 -4.80
N PHE A 291 5.82 -25.47 -3.99
CA PHE A 291 6.25 -24.14 -4.45
C PHE A 291 7.55 -24.19 -5.27
N PHE A 292 8.47 -25.08 -4.94
CA PHE A 292 9.80 -25.17 -5.55
C PHE A 292 9.91 -26.14 -6.73
N ASP A 293 8.84 -26.86 -7.11
CA ASP A 293 8.92 -27.92 -8.13
C ASP A 293 9.31 -27.37 -9.52
N HIS A 294 8.78 -26.21 -9.90
CA HIS A 294 9.13 -25.50 -11.14
C HIS A 294 9.73 -24.12 -10.89
N PHE A 295 10.40 -23.98 -9.74
CA PHE A 295 10.94 -22.70 -9.31
C PHE A 295 12.07 -22.19 -10.18
N ARG A 296 11.85 -21.05 -10.84
CA ARG A 296 12.89 -20.27 -11.51
C ARG A 296 13.46 -19.23 -10.55
N MET A 297 14.79 -19.18 -10.43
CA MET A 297 15.46 -18.18 -9.59
C MET A 297 15.14 -16.76 -10.09
N PRO A 298 14.66 -15.85 -9.23
CA PRO A 298 14.42 -14.47 -9.62
C PRO A 298 15.72 -13.69 -9.83
N ASP A 299 15.63 -12.53 -10.48
CA ASP A 299 16.79 -11.67 -10.72
C ASP A 299 17.07 -10.78 -9.50
N VAL A 300 17.82 -11.35 -8.58
CA VAL A 300 18.12 -10.75 -7.28
C VAL A 300 19.61 -10.86 -6.95
N SER A 301 20.06 -10.16 -5.90
CA SER A 301 21.44 -10.18 -5.44
C SER A 301 21.92 -11.61 -5.08
N LEU A 302 23.23 -11.87 -5.21
CA LEU A 302 23.83 -13.17 -4.87
C LEU A 302 23.48 -13.61 -3.43
N LYS A 303 23.49 -12.67 -2.47
CA LYS A 303 23.10 -12.95 -1.07
C LYS A 303 21.68 -13.52 -1.00
N LEU A 304 20.75 -12.92 -1.72
CA LEU A 304 19.36 -13.38 -1.74
C LEU A 304 19.22 -14.69 -2.51
N LYS A 305 19.96 -14.90 -3.61
CA LYS A 305 20.02 -16.20 -4.32
C LYS A 305 20.46 -17.34 -3.39
N ILE A 306 21.49 -17.10 -2.55
CA ILE A 306 21.93 -18.07 -1.53
C ILE A 306 20.81 -18.35 -0.52
N GLN A 307 20.14 -17.30 -0.01
CA GLN A 307 19.01 -17.48 0.89
C GLN A 307 17.90 -18.33 0.27
N LEU A 308 17.53 -18.06 -0.99
CA LEU A 308 16.50 -18.81 -1.72
C LEU A 308 16.91 -20.26 -1.98
N TRP A 309 18.18 -20.51 -2.27
CA TRP A 309 18.73 -21.85 -2.41
C TRP A 309 18.59 -22.63 -1.08
N LEU A 310 18.94 -22.01 0.04
CA LEU A 310 18.79 -22.63 1.37
C LEU A 310 17.31 -22.88 1.72
N MET A 311 16.39 -22.00 1.32
CA MET A 311 14.95 -22.20 1.47
C MET A 311 14.48 -23.42 0.67
N LYS A 312 14.92 -23.53 -0.60
CA LYS A 312 14.60 -24.67 -1.48
C LYS A 312 15.08 -25.99 -0.88
N HIS A 313 16.22 -26.02 -0.20
CA HIS A 313 16.82 -27.22 0.42
C HIS A 313 16.47 -27.37 1.91
N GLN A 314 15.48 -26.64 2.43
CA GLN A 314 14.99 -26.70 3.80
C GLN A 314 16.06 -26.52 4.90
N CYS A 315 17.10 -25.73 4.59
CA CYS A 315 18.25 -25.52 5.50
C CYS A 315 17.92 -24.47 6.60
N ALA A 316 16.91 -24.71 7.43
CA ALA A 316 16.43 -23.73 8.42
C ALA A 316 17.53 -23.29 9.40
N ARG A 317 18.34 -24.21 9.95
CA ARG A 317 19.44 -23.89 10.87
C ARG A 317 20.49 -22.95 10.23
N THR A 318 20.86 -23.26 8.98
CA THR A 318 21.82 -22.44 8.24
C THR A 318 21.25 -21.06 7.96
N LEU A 319 19.97 -20.95 7.62
CA LEU A 319 19.27 -19.67 7.45
C LEU A 319 19.27 -18.87 8.76
N THR A 320 18.93 -19.48 9.89
CA THR A 320 18.96 -18.82 11.21
C THR A 320 20.37 -18.29 11.51
N PHE A 321 21.40 -19.09 11.29
CA PHE A 321 22.79 -18.71 11.51
C PHE A 321 23.23 -17.54 10.61
N LEU A 322 22.93 -17.59 9.30
CA LEU A 322 23.30 -16.55 8.33
C LEU A 322 22.58 -15.20 8.54
N LEU A 323 21.36 -15.26 9.08
CA LEU A 323 20.59 -14.06 9.38
C LEU A 323 21.01 -13.40 10.69
N GLY A 324 21.79 -14.13 11.54
CA GLY A 324 22.31 -13.69 12.81
C GLY A 324 21.22 -13.39 13.85
N GLU A 325 21.55 -13.56 15.11
CA GLU A 325 20.78 -12.98 16.21
C GLU A 325 21.04 -11.48 16.23
N SER A 326 20.28 -10.69 15.53
CA SER A 326 20.33 -9.23 15.68
C SER A 326 19.02 -8.72 16.21
N PRO A 327 19.07 -7.82 17.23
CA PRO A 327 17.86 -7.15 17.67
C PRO A 327 17.27 -6.35 16.49
N CYS A 328 15.97 -6.19 16.50
CA CYS A 328 15.23 -5.29 15.62
C CYS A 328 15.99 -3.96 15.47
N ARG A 329 16.76 -3.80 14.38
CA ARG A 329 17.28 -2.48 14.04
C ARG A 329 16.12 -1.71 13.44
N SER A 330 15.62 -0.77 14.21
CA SER A 330 14.81 0.34 13.72
C SER A 330 15.55 1.02 12.56
N TYR A 331 15.07 0.81 11.35
CA TYR A 331 15.48 1.60 10.19
C TYR A 331 14.66 2.89 10.10
#